data_d76f4fec6665c51f6a5e35528d4a1a20
#
_entry.id   d76f4fec6665c51f6a5e35528d4a1a20
#
_cell.length_a   1.000
_cell.length_b   1.000
_cell.length_c   1.000
_cell.angle_alpha   90.00
_cell.angle_beta   90.00
_cell.angle_gamma   90.00
#
_symmetry.space_group_name_H-M   'P 1'
#
loop_
_entity.id
_entity.type
_entity.pdbx_description
1 polymer ?
#
loop_
_entity_poly.entity_id
_entity_poly.type
_entity_poly.pdbx_seq_one_letter_code
_entity_poly.pdbx_strand_id
1 'polypeptide(L)'
;MTEYSETGMIGSGAITTKRLSKEDINALPLAYWQGPVHLIATAEEAAAVAQRCSREQLLGFDTETRPAFHKGQKFIPSLLQLATETEVFLVQVQASGMVGPLRDLLANPAITKAGVAPSFDLHSLQELAPFTPGGFVDLSTMARQ
;
A
#
# COMPACT_ATOMS: atom_id res chain seq x y z
N MET A 1 45.50 -17.88 -18.97
CA MET A 1 44.75 -17.98 -20.25
C MET A 1 43.35 -18.47 -19.92
N THR A 2 42.42 -17.59 -19.78
CA THR A 2 41.00 -17.83 -20.00
C THR A 2 40.27 -16.48 -19.87
N GLU A 3 39.70 -16.06 -20.96
CA GLU A 3 38.88 -14.87 -21.13
C GLU A 3 37.58 -14.98 -20.32
N TYR A 4 37.19 -13.91 -19.65
CA TYR A 4 35.82 -13.64 -19.32
C TYR A 4 35.44 -12.29 -19.90
N SER A 5 34.98 -12.37 -21.14
CA SER A 5 34.18 -11.38 -21.76
C SER A 5 32.75 -11.95 -21.74
N GLU A 6 31.83 -11.25 -21.04
CA GLU A 6 30.47 -11.07 -21.51
C GLU A 6 29.76 -10.04 -20.62
N THR A 7 29.85 -8.82 -21.09
CA THR A 7 28.92 -7.74 -20.75
C THR A 7 27.55 -8.15 -21.25
N GLY A 8 26.73 -8.72 -20.39
CA GLY A 8 25.31 -8.93 -20.63
C GLY A 8 24.61 -7.59 -20.69
N MET A 9 24.34 -7.08 -21.89
CA MET A 9 23.39 -6.00 -22.09
C MET A 9 22.04 -6.44 -21.55
N ILE A 10 21.56 -5.74 -20.52
CA ILE A 10 20.17 -5.83 -20.10
C ILE A 10 19.35 -5.23 -21.24
N GLY A 11 18.77 -6.10 -22.06
CA GLY A 11 17.89 -5.72 -23.15
C GLY A 11 16.75 -4.87 -22.59
N SER A 12 16.52 -3.72 -23.19
CA SER A 12 15.31 -2.93 -23.06
C SER A 12 14.11 -3.80 -23.41
N GLY A 13 13.58 -4.53 -22.44
CA GLY A 13 12.34 -5.29 -22.59
C GLY A 13 11.21 -4.30 -22.83
N ALA A 14 10.70 -4.25 -24.05
CA ALA A 14 9.47 -3.55 -24.36
C ALA A 14 8.40 -4.04 -23.39
N ILE A 15 7.85 -3.15 -22.57
CA ILE A 15 6.71 -3.45 -21.71
C ILE A 15 5.54 -3.74 -22.64
N THR A 16 5.26 -5.02 -22.84
CA THR A 16 4.13 -5.45 -23.64
C THR A 16 2.88 -5.24 -22.79
N THR A 17 2.04 -4.30 -23.15
CA THR A 17 0.73 -4.05 -22.53
C THR A 17 -0.29 -5.16 -22.90
N LYS A 18 0.13 -6.41 -22.85
CA LYS A 18 -0.76 -7.54 -23.08
C LYS A 18 -1.64 -7.71 -21.85
N ARG A 19 -2.93 -7.53 -22.04
CA ARG A 19 -3.92 -7.84 -21.01
C ARG A 19 -3.87 -9.36 -20.74
N LEU A 20 -3.55 -9.75 -19.51
CA LEU A 20 -3.54 -11.15 -19.10
C LEU A 20 -4.95 -11.72 -19.12
N SER A 21 -5.11 -12.93 -19.66
CA SER A 21 -6.36 -13.68 -19.56
C SER A 21 -6.55 -14.23 -18.13
N LYS A 22 -7.74 -14.72 -17.82
CA LYS A 22 -7.97 -15.42 -16.54
C LYS A 22 -7.12 -16.68 -16.42
N GLU A 23 -6.91 -17.37 -17.52
CA GLU A 23 -6.08 -18.55 -17.62
C GLU A 23 -4.62 -18.22 -17.33
N ASP A 24 -4.10 -17.13 -17.91
CA ASP A 24 -2.74 -16.66 -17.65
C ASP A 24 -2.55 -16.32 -16.15
N ILE A 25 -3.53 -15.65 -15.53
CA ILE A 25 -3.48 -15.30 -14.11
C ILE A 25 -3.53 -16.56 -13.24
N ASN A 26 -4.40 -17.51 -13.55
CA ASN A 26 -4.53 -18.76 -12.79
C ASN A 26 -3.32 -19.68 -12.91
N ALA A 27 -2.52 -19.52 -13.97
CA ALA A 27 -1.28 -20.26 -14.15
C ALA A 27 -0.09 -19.69 -13.36
N LEU A 28 -0.22 -18.48 -12.81
CA LEU A 28 0.83 -17.87 -11.99
C LEU A 28 0.97 -18.61 -10.65
N PRO A 29 2.20 -18.75 -10.12
CA PRO A 29 2.40 -19.31 -8.79
C PRO A 29 1.68 -18.47 -7.74
N LEU A 30 0.99 -19.12 -6.81
CA LEU A 30 0.40 -18.45 -5.66
C LEU A 30 1.50 -17.97 -4.74
N ALA A 31 1.50 -16.68 -4.43
CA ALA A 31 2.41 -16.07 -3.48
C ALA A 31 1.63 -15.23 -2.46
N TYR A 32 2.12 -15.22 -1.23
CA TYR A 32 1.56 -14.44 -0.14
C TYR A 32 2.66 -13.99 0.82
N TRP A 33 2.36 -12.98 1.62
CA TRP A 33 3.30 -12.50 2.63
C TRP A 33 3.51 -13.56 3.71
N GLN A 34 4.77 -13.83 4.06
CA GLN A 34 5.16 -14.82 5.07
C GLN A 34 5.89 -14.18 6.26
N GLY A 35 6.11 -12.87 6.23
CA GLY A 35 6.76 -12.13 7.30
C GLY A 35 5.81 -11.73 8.43
N PRO A 36 6.30 -10.95 9.39
CA PRO A 36 5.50 -10.45 10.51
C PRO A 36 4.31 -9.60 10.06
N VAL A 37 3.17 -9.82 10.73
CA VAL A 37 1.95 -9.01 10.58
C VAL A 37 1.53 -8.56 11.98
N HIS A 38 1.39 -7.26 12.17
CA HIS A 38 1.04 -6.65 13.45
C HIS A 38 -0.36 -6.05 13.39
N LEU A 39 -1.24 -6.46 14.29
CA LEU A 39 -2.55 -5.87 14.46
C LEU A 39 -2.47 -4.74 15.49
N ILE A 40 -2.86 -3.54 15.06
CA ILE A 40 -2.76 -2.30 15.83
C ILE A 40 -4.17 -1.82 16.18
N ALA A 41 -4.46 -1.72 17.47
CA ALA A 41 -5.80 -1.43 17.96
C ALA A 41 -5.89 -0.20 18.88
N THR A 42 -4.76 0.36 19.30
CA THR A 42 -4.73 1.53 20.20
C THR A 42 -4.10 2.74 19.54
N ALA A 43 -4.44 3.93 20.04
CA ALA A 43 -3.87 5.20 19.57
C ALA A 43 -2.34 5.25 19.78
N GLU A 44 -1.87 4.69 20.89
CA GLU A 44 -0.44 4.63 21.23
C GLU A 44 0.33 3.74 20.26
N GLU A 45 -0.19 2.56 19.96
CA GLU A 45 0.39 1.64 18.96
C GLU A 45 0.40 2.26 17.57
N ALA A 46 -0.70 2.92 17.16
CA ALA A 46 -0.79 3.60 15.86
C ALA A 46 0.24 4.72 15.72
N ALA A 47 0.47 5.50 16.78
CA ALA A 47 1.50 6.52 16.80
C ALA A 47 2.91 5.92 16.70
N ALA A 48 3.18 4.80 17.38
CA ALA A 48 4.45 4.08 17.31
C ALA A 48 4.71 3.50 15.90
N VAL A 49 3.68 2.94 15.25
CA VAL A 49 3.76 2.45 13.87
C VAL A 49 4.04 3.60 12.90
N ALA A 50 3.35 4.73 13.03
CA ALA A 50 3.60 5.91 12.20
C ALA A 50 5.05 6.38 12.34
N GLN A 51 5.59 6.40 13.54
CA GLN A 51 6.98 6.75 13.80
C GLN A 51 7.96 5.72 13.20
N ARG A 52 7.64 4.43 13.28
CA ARG A 52 8.42 3.36 12.64
C ARG A 52 8.42 3.53 11.12
N CYS A 53 7.26 3.72 10.51
CA CYS A 53 7.10 3.88 9.06
C CYS A 53 7.70 5.21 8.54
N SER A 54 7.80 6.24 9.38
CA SER A 54 8.39 7.53 8.97
C SER A 54 9.88 7.47 8.62
N ARG A 55 10.54 6.37 8.95
CA ARG A 55 11.96 6.11 8.62
C ARG A 55 12.14 5.45 7.26
N GLU A 56 11.05 5.01 6.63
CA GLU A 56 11.08 4.35 5.33
C GLU A 56 10.99 5.38 4.19
N GLN A 57 11.52 5.04 3.04
CA GLN A 57 11.36 5.83 1.82
C GLN A 57 10.17 5.37 0.99
N LEU A 58 9.80 4.11 1.14
CA LEU A 58 8.70 3.46 0.41
C LEU A 58 7.87 2.62 1.36
N LEU A 59 6.57 2.78 1.28
CA LEU A 59 5.57 1.98 1.98
C LEU A 59 4.55 1.42 0.99
N GLY A 60 4.11 0.20 1.23
CA GLY A 60 2.87 -0.31 0.67
C GLY A 60 1.67 0.30 1.40
N PHE A 61 0.61 0.60 0.68
CA PHE A 61 -0.61 1.22 1.21
C PHE A 61 -1.86 0.54 0.65
N ASP A 62 -2.79 0.22 1.54
CA ASP A 62 -4.13 -0.23 1.17
C ASP A 62 -5.10 0.06 2.32
N THR A 63 -6.40 -0.03 2.07
CA THR A 63 -7.44 -0.02 3.10
C THR A 63 -8.42 -1.17 2.89
N GLU A 64 -9.03 -1.62 3.98
CA GLU A 64 -10.11 -2.57 3.95
C GLU A 64 -11.36 -1.97 4.56
N THR A 65 -12.45 -2.07 3.82
CA THR A 65 -13.76 -1.56 4.22
C THR A 65 -14.75 -2.72 4.29
N ARG A 66 -15.60 -2.68 5.28
CA ARG A 66 -16.69 -3.64 5.43
C ARG A 66 -17.59 -3.62 4.17
N PRO A 67 -17.95 -4.78 3.58
CA PRO A 67 -18.80 -4.81 2.40
C PRO A 67 -20.19 -4.23 2.68
N ALA A 68 -20.70 -3.44 1.73
CA ALA A 68 -22.06 -2.91 1.75
C ALA A 68 -22.99 -3.90 1.03
N PHE A 69 -23.99 -4.43 1.73
CA PHE A 69 -24.97 -5.39 1.19
C PHE A 69 -26.26 -4.72 0.72
N HIS A 70 -26.46 -3.45 1.06
CA HIS A 70 -27.64 -2.69 0.67
C HIS A 70 -27.26 -1.39 -0.04
N LYS A 71 -28.08 -1.01 -1.04
CA LYS A 71 -27.91 0.25 -1.76
C LYS A 71 -27.98 1.44 -0.79
N GLY A 72 -26.99 2.33 -0.87
CA GLY A 72 -26.88 3.52 -0.02
C GLY A 72 -26.11 3.32 1.28
N GLN A 73 -25.73 2.09 1.64
CA GLN A 73 -24.80 1.87 2.76
C GLN A 73 -23.41 2.37 2.40
N LYS A 74 -22.87 3.24 3.24
CA LYS A 74 -21.46 3.63 3.22
C LYS A 74 -20.81 3.19 4.51
N PHE A 75 -19.67 2.53 4.40
CA PHE A 75 -18.86 2.19 5.56
C PHE A 75 -17.52 2.91 5.44
N ILE A 76 -17.05 3.38 6.57
CA ILE A 76 -15.69 3.91 6.70
C ILE A 76 -14.70 2.74 6.73
N PRO A 77 -13.44 2.96 6.34
CA PRO A 77 -12.41 1.94 6.43
C PRO A 77 -12.31 1.34 7.83
N SER A 78 -12.19 0.02 7.89
CA SER A 78 -11.94 -0.71 9.14
C SER A 78 -10.46 -0.83 9.42
N LEU A 79 -9.68 -1.10 8.37
CA LEU A 79 -8.24 -1.26 8.43
C LEU A 79 -7.55 -0.29 7.49
N LEU A 80 -6.47 0.29 7.97
CA LEU A 80 -5.41 0.87 7.15
C LEU A 80 -4.25 -0.13 7.15
N GLN A 81 -3.80 -0.52 5.96
CA GLN A 81 -2.69 -1.44 5.80
C GLN A 81 -1.46 -0.66 5.36
N LEU A 82 -0.38 -0.81 6.11
CA LEU A 82 0.94 -0.25 5.79
C LEU A 82 1.95 -1.38 5.76
N ALA A 83 2.81 -1.40 4.76
CA ALA A 83 3.85 -2.40 4.63
C ALA A 83 5.21 -1.75 4.42
N THR A 84 6.20 -2.22 5.16
CA THR A 84 7.63 -2.01 4.88
C THR A 84 8.18 -3.21 4.10
N GLU A 85 9.46 -3.25 3.82
CA GLU A 85 10.08 -4.44 3.22
C GLU A 85 10.02 -5.68 4.11
N THR A 86 9.89 -5.50 5.43
CA THR A 86 10.05 -6.58 6.42
C THR A 86 8.84 -6.82 7.29
N GLU A 87 7.85 -5.94 7.30
CA GLU A 87 6.71 -6.00 8.23
C GLU A 87 5.44 -5.44 7.58
N VAL A 88 4.30 -5.96 8.02
CA VAL A 88 2.97 -5.45 7.67
C VAL A 88 2.24 -5.01 8.94
N PHE A 89 1.63 -3.84 8.89
CA PHE A 89 0.82 -3.26 9.97
C PHE A 89 -0.64 -3.15 9.53
N LEU A 90 -1.52 -3.77 10.29
CA LEU A 90 -2.97 -3.68 10.12
C LEU A 90 -3.53 -2.77 11.20
N VAL A 91 -3.75 -1.52 10.87
CA VAL A 91 -4.23 -0.51 11.83
C VAL A 91 -5.75 -0.47 11.82
N GLN A 92 -6.37 -0.84 12.93
CA GLN A 92 -7.81 -0.73 13.14
C GLN A 92 -8.17 0.73 13.40
N VAL A 93 -8.40 1.49 12.34
CA VAL A 93 -8.54 2.97 12.41
C VAL A 93 -9.75 3.44 13.22
N GLN A 94 -10.76 2.61 13.40
CA GLN A 94 -11.91 2.92 14.24
C GLN A 94 -11.60 2.75 15.73
N ALA A 95 -10.71 1.83 16.08
CA ALA A 95 -10.28 1.59 17.46
C ALA A 95 -9.14 2.54 17.87
N SER A 96 -8.10 2.64 17.05
CA SER A 96 -6.94 3.50 17.31
C SER A 96 -7.21 4.98 17.07
N GLY A 97 -8.14 5.28 16.16
CA GLY A 97 -8.32 6.60 15.57
C GLY A 97 -7.24 6.92 14.52
N MET A 98 -7.52 7.94 13.73
CA MET A 98 -6.55 8.55 12.80
C MET A 98 -5.68 9.55 13.56
N VAL A 99 -4.80 9.05 14.42
CA VAL A 99 -3.93 9.89 15.29
C VAL A 99 -3.03 10.81 14.46
N GLY A 100 -2.59 11.93 15.09
CA GLY A 100 -1.77 12.96 14.43
C GLY A 100 -0.56 12.38 13.68
N PRO A 101 0.31 11.56 14.32
CA PRO A 101 1.47 10.97 13.67
C PRO A 101 1.12 10.12 12.43
N LEU A 102 -0.02 9.43 12.43
CA LEU A 102 -0.48 8.64 11.29
C LEU A 102 -0.92 9.55 10.13
N ARG A 103 -1.64 10.64 10.43
CA ARG A 103 -2.00 11.65 9.43
C ARG A 103 -0.78 12.34 8.85
N ASP A 104 0.19 12.68 9.68
CA ASP A 104 1.46 13.29 9.26
C ASP A 104 2.24 12.36 8.34
N LEU A 105 2.27 11.05 8.63
CA LEU A 105 2.87 10.04 7.76
C LEU A 105 2.20 10.00 6.39
N LEU A 106 0.87 10.00 6.36
CA LEU A 106 0.10 9.97 5.10
C LEU A 106 0.20 11.28 4.31
N ALA A 107 0.44 12.38 4.98
CA ALA A 107 0.65 13.69 4.37
C ALA A 107 2.09 13.94 3.88
N ASN A 108 3.06 13.17 4.35
CA ASN A 108 4.47 13.41 4.06
C ASN A 108 4.84 13.10 2.60
N PRO A 109 5.15 14.10 1.75
CA PRO A 109 5.49 13.86 0.35
C PRO A 109 6.87 13.22 0.14
N ALA A 110 7.74 13.24 1.17
CA ALA A 110 9.07 12.63 1.10
C ALA A 110 9.04 11.09 1.21
N ILE A 111 7.92 10.53 1.65
CA ILE A 111 7.74 9.08 1.77
C ILE A 111 6.76 8.64 0.68
N THR A 112 7.21 7.79 -0.22
CA THR A 112 6.35 7.19 -1.24
C THR A 112 5.41 6.15 -0.61
N LYS A 113 4.11 6.28 -0.86
CA LYS A 113 3.09 5.29 -0.52
C LYS A 113 2.51 4.72 -1.80
N ALA A 114 2.79 3.44 -2.06
CA ALA A 114 2.36 2.75 -3.27
C ALA A 114 1.13 1.87 -3.00
N GLY A 115 0.10 2.05 -3.79
CA GLY A 115 -1.14 1.29 -3.70
C GLY A 115 -1.85 1.17 -5.04
N VAL A 116 -2.91 0.40 -5.10
CA VAL A 116 -3.78 0.26 -6.27
C VAL A 116 -4.98 1.16 -6.12
N ALA A 117 -5.15 2.12 -7.02
CA ALA A 117 -6.23 3.12 -7.02
C ALA A 117 -6.44 3.80 -5.64
N PRO A 118 -5.38 4.36 -5.01
CA PRO A 118 -5.43 4.83 -3.62
C PRO A 118 -6.33 6.03 -3.38
N SER A 119 -6.75 6.74 -4.42
CA SER A 119 -7.55 7.97 -4.29
C SER A 119 -8.88 7.75 -3.57
N PHE A 120 -9.54 6.62 -3.81
CA PHE A 120 -10.79 6.29 -3.16
C PHE A 120 -10.59 6.02 -1.66
N ASP A 121 -9.56 5.24 -1.33
CA ASP A 121 -9.19 4.92 0.05
C ASP A 121 -8.82 6.17 0.84
N LEU A 122 -8.04 7.06 0.23
CA LEU A 122 -7.64 8.32 0.83
C LEU A 122 -8.83 9.22 1.13
N HIS A 123 -9.78 9.32 0.19
CA HIS A 123 -11.01 10.09 0.42
C HIS A 123 -11.78 9.57 1.62
N SER A 124 -11.93 8.25 1.73
CA SER A 124 -12.62 7.62 2.86
C SER A 124 -11.89 7.82 4.20
N LEU A 125 -10.56 7.79 4.20
CA LEU A 125 -9.76 8.11 5.39
C LEU A 125 -9.87 9.58 5.80
N GLN A 126 -9.94 10.50 4.84
CA GLN A 126 -10.15 11.93 5.10
C GLN A 126 -11.51 12.24 5.73
N GLU A 127 -12.53 11.39 5.50
CA GLU A 127 -13.82 11.49 6.19
C GLU A 127 -13.69 11.17 7.69
N LEU A 128 -12.73 10.34 8.09
CA LEU A 128 -12.44 10.06 9.50
C LEU A 128 -11.69 11.19 10.19
N ALA A 129 -10.71 11.75 9.53
CA ALA A 129 -9.94 12.88 10.03
C ALA A 129 -9.28 13.64 8.87
N PRO A 130 -9.30 14.98 8.88
CA PRO A 130 -8.76 15.78 7.79
C PRO A 130 -7.23 15.69 7.74
N PHE A 131 -6.69 15.47 6.53
CA PHE A 131 -5.28 15.60 6.19
C PHE A 131 -5.15 15.81 4.67
N THR A 132 -3.99 16.29 4.21
CA THR A 132 -3.68 16.43 2.79
C THR A 132 -2.73 15.31 2.39
N PRO A 133 -3.15 14.34 1.56
CA PRO A 133 -2.28 13.24 1.12
C PRO A 133 -1.05 13.73 0.38
N GLY A 134 0.10 13.11 0.64
CA GLY A 134 1.36 13.40 -0.04
C GLY A 134 2.14 12.14 -0.38
N GLY A 135 2.85 12.11 -1.50
CA GLY A 135 3.75 11.02 -1.90
C GLY A 135 3.04 9.72 -2.31
N PHE A 136 1.78 9.76 -2.72
CA PHE A 136 1.06 8.57 -3.18
C PHE A 136 1.33 8.25 -4.65
N VAL A 137 1.50 6.97 -4.95
CA VAL A 137 1.71 6.42 -6.29
C VAL A 137 0.65 5.36 -6.57
N ASP A 138 -0.03 5.51 -7.69
CA ASP A 138 -1.03 4.54 -8.14
C ASP A 138 -0.41 3.50 -9.07
N LEU A 139 -0.24 2.29 -8.56
CA LEU A 139 0.31 1.16 -9.30
C LEU A 139 -0.56 0.75 -10.49
N SER A 140 -1.87 0.99 -10.43
CA SER A 140 -2.78 0.69 -11.55
C SER A 140 -2.53 1.62 -12.74
N THR A 141 -2.11 2.86 -12.48
CA THR A 141 -1.72 3.82 -13.52
C THR A 141 -0.38 3.45 -14.12
N MET A 142 0.59 3.05 -13.30
CA MET A 142 1.90 2.62 -13.77
C MET A 142 1.82 1.37 -14.66
N ALA A 143 0.95 0.42 -14.31
CA ALA A 143 0.77 -0.82 -15.08
C ALA A 143 0.13 -0.62 -16.45
N ARG A 144 -0.42 0.57 -16.74
CA ARG A 144 -1.06 0.90 -18.02
C ARG A 144 -0.15 1.70 -18.98
N GLN A 145 1.01 2.13 -18.51
CA GLN A 145 2.02 2.84 -19.32
C GLN A 145 2.95 1.85 -20.01
#